data_cea9765eaf1cf40fca50777c808338df
#
_entry.id   cea9765eaf1cf40fca50777c808338df
#
_cell.length_a   1.000
_cell.length_b   1.000
_cell.length_c   1.000
_cell.angle_alpha   90.00
_cell.angle_beta   90.00
_cell.angle_gamma   90.00
#
_symmetry.space_group_name_H-M   'P 1'
#
loop_
_entity.id
_entity.type
_entity.pdbx_description
1 polymer ?
#
loop_
_entity_poly.entity_id
_entity_poly.type
_entity_poly.pdbx_seq_one_letter_code
_entity_poly.pdbx_strand_id
1 'polypeptide(L)' 'KANVITKNYPLSAGELKSQWGLTDGGNYFILGFRNQENEAQCWLTKKID' A
#
# COMPACT_ATOMS: atom_id res chain seq x y z
N LYS A 1 -0.70 -12.37 0.27
CA LYS A 1 -1.48 -11.58 -0.70
C LYS A 1 -1.98 -10.30 -0.07
N ALA A 2 -1.94 -9.22 -0.81
CA ALA A 2 -2.47 -7.94 -0.35
C ALA A 2 -2.78 -7.05 -1.54
N ASN A 3 -3.79 -6.20 -1.38
CA ASN A 3 -4.08 -5.19 -2.39
C ASN A 3 -3.35 -3.91 -1.99
N VAL A 4 -2.70 -3.27 -2.94
CA VAL A 4 -1.90 -2.07 -2.67
C VAL A 4 -2.54 -0.88 -3.33
N ILE A 5 -2.75 0.17 -2.55
CA ILE A 5 -3.30 1.44 -3.01
C ILE A 5 -2.32 2.54 -2.61
N THR A 6 -1.93 3.37 -3.57
CA THR A 6 -1.02 4.47 -3.29
C THR A 6 -1.64 5.80 -3.73
N LYS A 7 -1.34 6.84 -2.97
CA LYS A 7 -1.76 8.21 -3.29
C LYS A 7 -0.65 9.15 -2.87
N ASN A 8 -0.07 9.87 -3.82
CA ASN A 8 1.07 10.75 -3.57
C ASN A 8 2.24 10.05 -2.88
N TYR A 9 2.36 8.76 -3.11
CA TYR A 9 3.43 7.95 -2.54
C TYR A 9 4.61 7.94 -3.52
N PRO A 10 5.86 7.89 -3.04
CA PRO A 10 7.02 7.91 -3.94
C PRO A 10 7.11 6.70 -4.87
N LEU A 11 6.52 5.59 -4.49
CA LEU A 11 6.48 4.39 -5.33
C LEU A 11 5.08 4.16 -5.85
N SER A 12 4.97 3.58 -7.05
CA SER A 12 3.68 3.13 -7.56
C SER A 12 3.24 1.86 -6.82
N ALA A 13 1.95 1.53 -6.95
CA ALA A 13 1.43 0.31 -6.34
C ALA A 13 2.18 -0.92 -6.84
N GLY A 14 2.49 -0.96 -8.14
CA GLY A 14 3.23 -2.08 -8.72
C GLY A 14 4.64 -2.19 -8.16
N GLU A 15 5.32 -1.06 -8.02
CA GLU A 15 6.67 -1.05 -7.46
C GLU A 15 6.68 -1.50 -6.00
N LEU A 16 5.69 -1.05 -5.22
CA LEU A 16 5.60 -1.41 -3.82
C LEU A 16 5.32 -2.91 -3.67
N LYS A 17 4.44 -3.45 -4.49
CA LYS A 17 4.17 -4.89 -4.50
C LYS A 17 5.41 -5.70 -4.83
N SER A 18 6.16 -5.26 -5.82
CA SER A 18 7.39 -5.94 -6.24
C SER A 18 8.43 -5.93 -5.13
N GLN A 19 8.58 -4.78 -4.48
CA GLN A 19 9.58 -4.61 -3.43
C GLN A 19 9.28 -5.51 -2.22
N TRP A 20 8.00 -5.69 -1.90
CA TRP A 20 7.58 -6.49 -0.75
C TRP A 20 7.24 -7.93 -1.11
N GLY A 21 7.34 -8.30 -2.39
CA GLY A 21 7.02 -9.64 -2.85
C GLY A 21 5.54 -10.00 -2.71
N LEU A 22 4.66 -9.02 -2.92
CA LEU A 22 3.24 -9.21 -2.75
C LEU A 22 2.55 -9.56 -4.06
N THR A 23 1.43 -10.31 -3.95
CA THR A 23 0.54 -10.57 -5.06
C THR A 23 -0.84 -10.03 -4.72
N ASP A 24 -1.60 -9.63 -5.75
CA ASP A 24 -2.94 -9.09 -5.56
C ASP A 24 -3.88 -10.13 -4.96
N GLY A 25 -4.80 -9.67 -4.14
CA GLY A 25 -5.87 -10.48 -3.60
C GLY A 25 -5.86 -10.57 -2.09
N GLY A 26 -6.73 -11.42 -1.56
CA GLY A 26 -6.84 -11.60 -0.11
C GLY A 26 -7.63 -10.49 0.56
N ASN A 27 -7.58 -10.47 1.89
CA ASN A 27 -8.37 -9.55 2.70
C ASN A 27 -7.56 -8.40 3.28
N TYR A 28 -6.32 -8.25 2.83
CA TYR A 28 -5.45 -7.20 3.34
C TYR A 28 -5.29 -6.09 2.33
N PHE A 29 -5.19 -4.87 2.84
CA PHE A 29 -4.91 -3.69 2.02
C PHE A 29 -3.71 -2.96 2.59
N ILE A 30 -2.83 -2.52 1.71
CA ILE A 30 -1.71 -1.69 2.08
C ILE A 30 -1.95 -0.31 1.47
N LEU A 31 -1.98 0.69 2.33
CA LEU A 31 -2.20 2.08 1.90
C LEU A 31 -0.90 2.85 2.01
N GLY A 32 -0.41 3.34 0.88
CA GLY A 32 0.76 4.20 0.83
C GLY A 32 0.34 5.62 0.51
N PHE A 33 0.78 6.57 1.31
CA PHE A 33 0.40 7.97 1.12
C PHE A 33 1.43 8.89 1.75
N ARG A 34 1.31 10.18 1.45
CA ARG A 34 2.10 11.22 2.12
C ARG A 34 1.19 12.02 3.03
N ASN A 35 1.68 12.29 4.24
CA ASN A 35 0.94 13.11 5.19
C ASN A 35 1.15 14.60 4.92
N GLN A 36 0.59 15.44 5.77
CA GLN A 36 0.69 16.90 5.60
C GLN A 36 2.12 17.42 5.71
N GLU A 37 2.98 16.66 6.37
CA GLU A 37 4.39 17.02 6.52
C GLU A 37 5.24 16.45 5.39
N ASN A 38 4.59 15.92 4.35
CA ASN A 38 5.24 15.35 3.18
C ASN A 38 6.07 14.10 3.49
N GLU A 39 5.70 13.40 4.53
CA GLU A 39 6.35 12.15 4.91
C GLU A 39 5.59 10.97 4.32
N ALA A 40 6.33 10.04 3.71
CA ALA A 40 5.73 8.84 3.13
C ALA A 40 5.40 7.84 4.25
N GLN A 41 4.18 7.31 4.22
CA GLN A 41 3.72 6.34 5.21
C GLN A 41 3.01 5.19 4.54
N CYS A 42 3.13 4.01 5.14
CA CYS A 42 2.42 2.82 4.69
C CYS A 42 1.61 2.24 5.85
N TRP A 43 0.36 1.93 5.59
CA TRP A 43 -0.53 1.35 6.59
C TRP A 43 -1.06 0.01 6.09
N LEU A 44 -1.00 -1.00 6.95
CA LEU A 44 -1.59 -2.30 6.66
C LEU A 44 -2.97 -2.37 7.30
N THR A 45 -3.98 -2.62 6.49
CA THR A 45 -5.35 -2.77 6.97
C THR A 45 -5.90 -4.11 6.52
N LYS A 46 -6.92 -4.58 7.22
CA LYS A 46 -7.60 -5.81 6.87
C LYS A 46 -9.05 -5.51 6.52
N LYS A 47 -9.50 -6.09 5.41
CA LYS A 47 -10.90 -5.94 5.01
C LYS A 47 -11.77 -6.72 5.98
N ILE A 48 -12.81 -6.06 6.48
CA ILE A 48 -13.80 -6.67 7.37
C ILE A 48 -15.09 -6.86 6.57
N ASP A 49 -15.52 -8.11 6.46
CA ASP A 49 -16.79 -8.43 5.80
C ASP A 49 -17.93 -8.49 6.80
#